data_12bbd166d962f9a541c0b0abe9bbaddf
#
_entry.id   12bbd166d962f9a541c0b0abe9bbaddf
#
_cell.length_a   1.000
_cell.length_b   1.000
_cell.length_c   1.000
_cell.angle_alpha   90.00
_cell.angle_beta   90.00
_cell.angle_gamma   90.00
#
_symmetry.space_group_name_H-M   'P 1'
#
loop_
_entity.id
_entity.type
_entity.pdbx_description
1 polymer ?
#
loop_
_entity_poly.entity_id
_entity_poly.type
_entity_poly.pdbx_seq_one_letter_code
_entity_poly.pdbx_strand_id
1 'polypeptide(L)'
;FRAAEDILPPESGPDIPRDYGGSEGDTPAQSETSCRMEVSMPSFLVGFKCPAPPEGEERLRWDILGDLACDILMGDSSPLFSRLYSQGLINGSFGSSFDLLPGAAYAYAGGDSNDPAAVMEAILEEARRLTREGLDPDYWQRMKRGNFGASLKGLNSFDSIAISLVEGCFQHFDPLRFPEIYDS
;
A
#
# COMPACT_ATOMS: atom_id res chain seq x y z
N PHE A 1 21.31 11.84 20.73
CA PHE A 1 22.18 10.66 20.92
C PHE A 1 22.50 10.41 22.40
N ARG A 2 23.08 11.36 23.17
CA ARG A 2 23.42 11.15 24.58
C ARG A 2 22.25 10.68 25.45
N ALA A 3 21.08 11.28 25.30
CA ALA A 3 19.88 10.85 26.06
C ALA A 3 19.44 9.42 25.71
N ALA A 4 19.66 8.97 24.48
CA ALA A 4 19.38 7.59 24.10
C ALA A 4 20.43 6.62 24.67
N GLU A 5 21.71 7.00 24.66
CA GLU A 5 22.79 6.22 25.27
C GLU A 5 22.63 6.08 26.79
N ASP A 6 22.08 7.10 27.46
CA ASP A 6 21.81 7.07 28.91
C ASP A 6 20.62 6.17 29.30
N ILE A 7 19.69 5.92 28.38
CA ILE A 7 18.43 5.19 28.65
C ILE A 7 18.46 3.77 28.09
N LEU A 8 19.08 3.58 26.93
CA LEU A 8 19.16 2.28 26.28
C LEU A 8 20.23 1.41 26.95
N PRO A 9 20.00 0.11 27.10
CA PRO A 9 21.02 -0.79 27.61
C PRO A 9 22.25 -0.80 26.70
N PRO A 10 23.45 -0.91 27.24
CA PRO A 10 24.71 -0.88 26.48
C PRO A 10 24.88 -2.09 25.55
N GLU A 11 24.14 -3.15 25.77
CA GLU A 11 24.11 -4.34 24.93
C GLU A 11 22.72 -4.64 24.45
N SER A 12 22.59 -5.12 23.21
CA SER A 12 21.32 -5.64 22.73
C SER A 12 20.90 -6.83 23.58
N GLY A 13 19.68 -6.85 24.05
CA GLY A 13 19.09 -8.01 24.70
C GLY A 13 19.04 -9.21 23.73
N PRO A 14 18.72 -10.41 24.24
CA PRO A 14 18.51 -11.56 23.37
C PRO A 14 17.40 -11.26 22.38
N ASP A 15 17.54 -11.78 21.16
CA ASP A 15 16.50 -11.70 20.14
C ASP A 15 15.18 -12.27 20.72
N ILE A 16 14.15 -11.44 20.71
CA ILE A 16 12.81 -11.87 21.11
C ILE A 16 12.15 -12.47 19.88
N PRO A 17 11.94 -13.79 19.86
CA PRO A 17 11.25 -14.42 18.73
C PRO A 17 9.84 -13.85 18.63
N ARG A 18 9.48 -13.37 17.44
CA ARG A 18 8.13 -12.92 17.13
C ARG A 18 7.36 -14.06 16.49
N ASP A 19 6.24 -14.40 17.09
CA ASP A 19 5.30 -15.36 16.51
C ASP A 19 4.27 -14.58 15.68
N TYR A 20 4.40 -14.66 14.37
CA TYR A 20 3.43 -14.07 13.43
C TYR A 20 2.28 -15.04 13.08
N GLY A 21 2.19 -16.16 13.79
CA GLY A 21 1.26 -17.24 13.50
C GLY A 21 1.74 -18.19 12.38
N GLY A 22 0.87 -19.07 11.94
CA GLY A 22 1.15 -19.96 10.82
C GLY A 22 1.15 -19.22 9.48
N SER A 23 1.69 -19.84 8.43
CA SER A 23 1.61 -19.30 7.08
C SER A 23 0.16 -19.07 6.67
N GLU A 24 -0.16 -17.86 6.23
CA GLU A 24 -1.48 -17.58 5.68
C GLU A 24 -1.64 -18.19 4.28
N GLY A 25 -2.79 -18.82 4.04
CA GLY A 25 -3.14 -19.29 2.70
C GLY A 25 -3.47 -18.12 1.76
N ASP A 26 -3.47 -18.38 0.45
CA ASP A 26 -3.75 -17.39 -0.60
C ASP A 26 -5.22 -16.93 -0.62
N THR A 27 -6.11 -17.70 0.04
CA THR A 27 -7.54 -17.37 0.12
C THR A 27 -7.91 -16.85 1.50
N PRO A 28 -8.79 -15.84 1.59
CA PRO A 28 -9.29 -15.38 2.87
C PRO A 28 -10.12 -16.45 3.56
N ALA A 29 -10.03 -16.54 4.90
CA ALA A 29 -10.85 -17.46 5.69
C ALA A 29 -12.35 -17.13 5.56
N GLN A 30 -12.69 -15.89 5.34
CA GLN A 30 -14.05 -15.41 5.09
C GLN A 30 -13.99 -14.34 3.98
N SER A 31 -14.81 -14.53 2.94
CA SER A 31 -14.83 -13.64 1.77
C SER A 31 -15.49 -12.28 2.04
N GLU A 32 -16.43 -12.24 2.97
CA GLU A 32 -17.19 -11.04 3.32
C GLU A 32 -17.58 -11.08 4.79
N THR A 33 -17.55 -9.92 5.43
CA THR A 33 -18.08 -9.71 6.77
C THR A 33 -18.74 -8.36 6.86
N SER A 34 -19.77 -8.23 7.67
CA SER A 34 -20.42 -6.95 7.94
C SER A 34 -20.79 -6.82 9.41
N CYS A 35 -20.73 -5.59 9.91
CA CYS A 35 -21.28 -5.28 11.24
C CYS A 35 -22.16 -4.03 11.16
N ARG A 36 -23.17 -3.97 12.04
CA ARG A 36 -24.04 -2.79 12.14
C ARG A 36 -23.48 -1.84 13.18
N MET A 37 -23.31 -0.58 12.76
CA MET A 37 -22.82 0.51 13.60
C MET A 37 -23.70 1.74 13.39
N GLU A 38 -23.71 2.64 14.38
CA GLU A 38 -24.37 3.97 14.24
C GLU A 38 -23.43 4.88 13.46
N VAL A 39 -23.56 4.88 12.14
CA VAL A 39 -22.78 5.70 11.20
C VAL A 39 -23.71 6.45 10.27
N SER A 40 -23.30 7.63 9.81
CA SER A 40 -24.10 8.44 8.88
C SER A 40 -24.17 7.86 7.47
N MET A 41 -23.14 7.10 7.07
CA MET A 41 -23.03 6.42 5.78
C MET A 41 -22.31 5.09 5.98
N PRO A 42 -22.64 4.03 5.23
CA PRO A 42 -21.90 2.79 5.26
C PRO A 42 -20.44 3.01 4.88
N SER A 43 -19.52 2.48 5.70
CA SER A 43 -18.10 2.45 5.40
C SER A 43 -17.70 1.05 4.98
N PHE A 44 -16.80 0.92 4.03
CA PHE A 44 -16.35 -0.36 3.51
C PHE A 44 -14.83 -0.43 3.37
N LEU A 45 -14.32 -1.65 3.38
CA LEU A 45 -12.95 -1.98 3.05
C LEU A 45 -12.97 -3.21 2.15
N VAL A 46 -12.27 -3.17 1.03
CA VAL A 46 -12.02 -4.30 0.15
C VAL A 46 -10.52 -4.56 0.07
N GLY A 47 -10.10 -5.80 0.26
CA GLY A 47 -8.71 -6.20 0.24
C GLY A 47 -8.44 -7.36 -0.73
N PHE A 48 -7.27 -7.33 -1.35
CA PHE A 48 -6.78 -8.34 -2.27
C PHE A 48 -5.46 -8.87 -1.74
N LYS A 49 -5.42 -10.15 -1.38
CA LYS A 49 -4.17 -10.82 -0.99
C LYS A 49 -3.24 -10.90 -2.19
N CYS A 50 -1.97 -10.57 -1.93
CA CYS A 50 -0.88 -10.66 -2.90
C CYS A 50 0.18 -11.64 -2.40
N PRO A 51 0.99 -12.24 -3.27
CA PRO A 51 2.16 -13.00 -2.85
C PRO A 51 3.10 -12.12 -2.04
N ALA A 52 3.57 -12.62 -0.90
CA ALA A 52 4.57 -11.92 -0.09
C ALA A 52 5.94 -11.96 -0.81
N PRO A 53 6.58 -10.82 -1.06
CA PRO A 53 7.92 -10.82 -1.63
C PRO A 53 8.96 -11.31 -0.62
N PRO A 54 10.13 -11.79 -1.10
CA PRO A 54 11.26 -12.05 -0.23
C PRO A 54 11.74 -10.76 0.43
N GLU A 55 12.50 -10.91 1.52
CA GLU A 55 13.15 -9.77 2.20
C GLU A 55 14.24 -9.13 1.34
N GLY A 56 14.67 -7.94 1.72
CA GLY A 56 15.74 -7.20 1.07
C GLY A 56 15.27 -6.30 -0.07
N GLU A 57 16.11 -6.07 -1.07
CA GLU A 57 15.85 -5.13 -2.17
C GLU A 57 14.60 -5.46 -2.99
N GLU A 58 14.29 -6.73 -3.13
CA GLU A 58 13.09 -7.17 -3.84
C GLU A 58 11.82 -6.71 -3.09
N ARG A 59 11.86 -6.67 -1.76
CA ARG A 59 10.76 -6.13 -0.97
C ARG A 59 10.54 -4.64 -1.22
N LEU A 60 11.60 -3.83 -1.26
CA LEU A 60 11.50 -2.41 -1.61
C LEU A 60 10.91 -2.21 -3.03
N ARG A 61 11.32 -3.06 -3.96
CA ARG A 61 10.77 -3.04 -5.32
C ARG A 61 9.26 -3.35 -5.33
N TRP A 62 8.83 -4.35 -4.58
CA TRP A 62 7.42 -4.70 -4.47
C TRP A 62 6.60 -3.60 -3.79
N ASP A 63 7.15 -2.95 -2.78
CA ASP A 63 6.53 -1.83 -2.09
C ASP A 63 6.23 -0.68 -3.08
N ILE A 64 7.25 -0.23 -3.78
CA ILE A 64 7.12 0.82 -4.79
C ILE A 64 6.15 0.43 -5.91
N LEU A 65 6.25 -0.78 -6.43
CA LEU A 65 5.38 -1.23 -7.53
C LEU A 65 3.94 -1.46 -7.06
N GLY A 66 3.75 -1.92 -5.84
CA GLY A 66 2.44 -2.12 -5.24
C GLY A 66 1.70 -0.80 -5.03
N ASP A 67 2.38 0.19 -4.44
CA ASP A 67 1.83 1.53 -4.28
C ASP A 67 1.51 2.17 -5.63
N LEU A 68 2.43 2.08 -6.59
CA LEU A 68 2.21 2.61 -7.94
C LEU A 68 1.03 1.92 -8.64
N ALA A 69 0.87 0.61 -8.47
CA ALA A 69 -0.26 -0.14 -9.02
C ALA A 69 -1.59 0.28 -8.37
N CYS A 70 -1.62 0.49 -7.05
CA CYS A 70 -2.78 1.01 -6.34
C CYS A 70 -3.15 2.41 -6.81
N ASP A 71 -2.17 3.30 -6.95
CA ASP A 71 -2.37 4.66 -7.45
C ASP A 71 -2.93 4.68 -8.88
N ILE A 72 -2.39 3.83 -9.76
CA ILE A 72 -2.84 3.71 -11.15
C ILE A 72 -4.28 3.19 -11.24
N LEU A 73 -4.61 2.18 -10.45
CA LEU A 73 -5.91 1.54 -10.48
C LEU A 73 -6.98 2.35 -9.74
N MET A 74 -6.67 2.83 -8.53
CA MET A 74 -7.65 3.31 -7.55
C MET A 74 -7.32 4.67 -6.95
N GLY A 75 -6.12 5.24 -7.22
CA GLY A 75 -5.71 6.52 -6.66
C GLY A 75 -6.55 7.69 -7.15
N ASP A 76 -6.48 8.82 -6.46
CA ASP A 76 -7.28 10.04 -6.71
C ASP A 76 -7.18 10.57 -8.14
N SER A 77 -6.07 10.29 -8.81
CA SER A 77 -5.82 10.71 -10.21
C SER A 77 -6.23 9.64 -11.22
N SER A 78 -6.77 8.51 -10.78
CA SER A 78 -7.17 7.41 -11.67
C SER A 78 -8.48 7.71 -12.40
N PRO A 79 -8.65 7.18 -13.63
CA PRO A 79 -9.93 7.25 -14.33
C PRO A 79 -11.06 6.57 -13.56
N LEU A 80 -10.76 5.50 -12.83
CA LEU A 80 -11.72 4.79 -11.98
C LEU A 80 -12.24 5.69 -10.86
N PHE A 81 -11.36 6.34 -10.12
CA PHE A 81 -11.74 7.28 -9.05
C PHE A 81 -12.67 8.37 -9.60
N SER A 82 -12.25 9.03 -10.68
CA SER A 82 -13.04 10.11 -11.30
C SER A 82 -14.45 9.65 -11.72
N ARG A 83 -14.56 8.44 -12.27
CA ARG A 83 -15.83 7.83 -12.66
C ARG A 83 -16.72 7.55 -11.45
N LEU A 84 -16.19 6.86 -10.43
CA LEU A 84 -16.95 6.51 -9.23
C LEU A 84 -17.40 7.76 -8.45
N TYR A 85 -16.51 8.75 -8.35
CA TYR A 85 -16.80 10.02 -7.69
C TYR A 85 -17.91 10.79 -8.41
N SER A 86 -17.85 10.88 -9.75
CA SER A 86 -18.88 11.56 -10.55
C SER A 86 -20.25 10.86 -10.49
N GLN A 87 -20.26 9.54 -10.27
CA GLN A 87 -21.48 8.75 -10.08
C GLN A 87 -22.02 8.82 -8.64
N GLY A 88 -21.29 9.47 -7.71
CA GLY A 88 -21.66 9.53 -6.30
C GLY A 88 -21.54 8.19 -5.56
N LEU A 89 -20.83 7.22 -6.13
CA LEU A 89 -20.56 5.92 -5.51
C LEU A 89 -19.50 5.99 -4.41
N ILE A 90 -18.59 6.94 -4.51
CA ILE A 90 -17.56 7.25 -3.51
C ILE A 90 -17.55 8.75 -3.23
N ASN A 91 -16.89 9.13 -2.14
CA ASN A 91 -16.63 10.51 -1.77
C ASN A 91 -15.14 10.72 -1.47
N GLY A 92 -14.78 11.85 -0.90
CA GLY A 92 -13.39 12.19 -0.55
C GLY A 92 -12.76 11.34 0.56
N SER A 93 -13.51 10.42 1.18
CA SER A 93 -12.98 9.45 2.15
C SER A 93 -12.38 8.20 1.48
N PHE A 94 -12.64 8.00 0.18
CA PHE A 94 -12.11 6.84 -0.55
C PHE A 94 -10.59 6.97 -0.71
N GLY A 95 -9.90 5.89 -0.39
CA GLY A 95 -8.46 5.77 -0.57
C GLY A 95 -8.03 4.34 -0.79
N SER A 96 -6.82 4.15 -1.25
CA SER A 96 -6.21 2.85 -1.49
C SER A 96 -4.75 2.84 -1.06
N SER A 97 -4.22 1.66 -0.76
CA SER A 97 -2.82 1.46 -0.40
C SER A 97 -2.40 0.02 -0.67
N PHE A 98 -1.09 -0.19 -0.65
CA PHE A 98 -0.48 -1.51 -0.68
C PHE A 98 0.37 -1.69 0.57
N ASP A 99 0.16 -2.76 1.31
CA ASP A 99 0.88 -3.04 2.55
C ASP A 99 1.67 -4.34 2.47
N LEU A 100 2.89 -4.28 2.97
CA LEU A 100 3.79 -5.40 3.13
C LEU A 100 4.01 -5.71 4.61
N LEU A 101 3.56 -6.87 5.05
CA LEU A 101 3.81 -7.40 6.38
C LEU A 101 4.77 -8.59 6.31
N PRO A 102 5.38 -9.02 7.43
CA PRO A 102 6.13 -10.27 7.46
C PRO A 102 5.25 -11.45 7.04
N GLY A 103 5.58 -12.07 5.90
CA GLY A 103 4.85 -13.20 5.35
C GLY A 103 3.51 -12.90 4.67
N ALA A 104 3.12 -11.63 4.51
CA ALA A 104 1.89 -11.22 3.86
C ALA A 104 2.05 -9.95 3.03
N ALA A 105 1.30 -9.86 1.94
CA ALA A 105 1.16 -8.64 1.14
C ALA A 105 -0.31 -8.49 0.71
N TYR A 106 -0.81 -7.27 0.68
CA TYR A 106 -2.17 -7.00 0.22
C TYR A 106 -2.36 -5.58 -0.29
N ALA A 107 -3.13 -5.48 -1.35
CA ALA A 107 -3.68 -4.21 -1.81
C ALA A 107 -5.08 -4.02 -1.20
N TYR A 108 -5.44 -2.81 -0.85
CA TYR A 108 -6.78 -2.52 -0.34
C TYR A 108 -7.28 -1.15 -0.76
N ALA A 109 -8.59 -1.02 -0.75
CA ALA A 109 -9.28 0.25 -0.93
C ALA A 109 -10.47 0.33 0.02
N GLY A 110 -10.81 1.52 0.46
CA GLY A 110 -11.93 1.73 1.36
C GLY A 110 -12.39 3.16 1.41
N GLY A 111 -13.50 3.37 2.09
CA GLY A 111 -14.14 4.67 2.25
C GLY A 111 -15.62 4.52 2.52
N ASP A 112 -16.36 5.60 2.34
CA ASP A 112 -17.81 5.60 2.49
C ASP A 112 -18.48 5.41 1.14
N SER A 113 -19.51 4.54 1.12
CA SER A 113 -20.34 4.31 -0.07
C SER A 113 -21.73 3.81 0.32
N ASN A 114 -22.73 4.23 -0.43
CA ASN A 114 -24.08 3.67 -0.32
C ASN A 114 -24.21 2.33 -1.07
N ASP A 115 -23.26 2.01 -1.94
CA ASP A 115 -23.21 0.75 -2.70
C ASP A 115 -21.78 0.21 -2.80
N PRO A 116 -21.24 -0.34 -1.71
CA PRO A 116 -19.89 -0.93 -1.69
C PRO A 116 -19.70 -2.05 -2.72
N ALA A 117 -20.75 -2.81 -3.02
CA ALA A 117 -20.67 -3.90 -3.98
C ALA A 117 -20.43 -3.40 -5.40
N ALA A 118 -21.10 -2.31 -5.80
CA ALA A 118 -20.86 -1.67 -7.08
C ALA A 118 -19.43 -1.09 -7.17
N VAL A 119 -18.90 -0.53 -6.08
CA VAL A 119 -17.50 -0.04 -6.04
C VAL A 119 -16.52 -1.19 -6.23
N MET A 120 -16.69 -2.30 -5.51
CA MET A 120 -15.85 -3.49 -5.65
C MET A 120 -15.88 -4.06 -7.08
N GLU A 121 -17.06 -4.21 -7.66
CA GLU A 121 -17.17 -4.71 -9.04
C GLU A 121 -16.46 -3.78 -10.03
N ALA A 122 -16.61 -2.46 -9.89
CA ALA A 122 -15.92 -1.48 -10.73
C ALA A 122 -14.38 -1.56 -10.61
N ILE A 123 -13.85 -1.80 -9.41
CA ILE A 123 -12.41 -2.04 -9.18
C ILE A 123 -11.95 -3.30 -9.94
N LEU A 124 -12.70 -4.40 -9.80
CA LEU A 124 -12.38 -5.66 -10.47
C LEU A 124 -12.46 -5.55 -12.00
N GLU A 125 -13.46 -4.85 -12.52
CA GLU A 125 -13.60 -4.59 -13.97
C GLU A 125 -12.43 -3.78 -14.51
N GLU A 126 -12.03 -2.72 -13.81
CA GLU A 126 -10.91 -1.87 -14.20
C GLU A 126 -9.58 -2.65 -14.16
N ALA A 127 -9.37 -3.46 -13.12
CA ALA A 127 -8.20 -4.33 -13.03
C ALA A 127 -8.13 -5.32 -14.21
N ARG A 128 -9.26 -5.96 -14.54
CA ARG A 128 -9.35 -6.86 -15.71
C ARG A 128 -9.12 -6.11 -17.02
N ARG A 129 -9.63 -4.89 -17.16
CA ARG A 129 -9.40 -4.04 -18.33
C ARG A 129 -7.92 -3.73 -18.50
N LEU A 130 -7.26 -3.23 -17.44
CA LEU A 130 -5.84 -2.90 -17.46
C LEU A 130 -4.96 -4.12 -17.77
N THR A 131 -5.32 -5.29 -17.21
CA THR A 131 -4.60 -6.55 -17.50
C THR A 131 -4.73 -6.97 -18.96
N ARG A 132 -5.88 -6.75 -19.57
CA ARG A 132 -6.16 -7.15 -20.97
C ARG A 132 -5.61 -6.16 -21.97
N GLU A 133 -5.77 -4.86 -21.73
CA GLU A 133 -5.50 -3.78 -22.68
C GLU A 133 -4.12 -3.14 -22.48
N GLY A 134 -3.54 -3.34 -21.29
CA GLY A 134 -2.32 -2.68 -20.88
C GLY A 134 -2.57 -1.25 -20.39
N LEU A 135 -1.47 -0.59 -20.02
CA LEU A 135 -1.46 0.81 -19.58
C LEU A 135 -1.13 1.72 -20.75
N ASP A 136 -1.79 2.88 -20.80
CA ASP A 136 -1.35 3.97 -21.65
C ASP A 136 0.08 4.41 -21.25
N PRO A 137 1.05 4.44 -22.20
CA PRO A 137 2.44 4.77 -21.88
C PRO A 137 2.62 6.16 -21.27
N ASP A 138 1.85 7.16 -21.68
CA ASP A 138 1.93 8.53 -21.17
C ASP A 138 1.36 8.58 -19.76
N TYR A 139 0.27 7.85 -19.49
CA TYR A 139 -0.29 7.71 -18.16
C TYR A 139 0.70 7.04 -17.21
N TRP A 140 1.29 5.91 -17.62
CA TRP A 140 2.35 5.23 -16.87
C TRP A 140 3.50 6.16 -16.48
N GLN A 141 4.06 6.88 -17.47
CA GLN A 141 5.17 7.80 -17.24
C GLN A 141 4.80 8.94 -16.28
N ARG A 142 3.57 9.44 -16.37
CA ARG A 142 3.08 10.48 -15.48
C ARG A 142 2.96 9.96 -14.03
N MET A 143 2.39 8.78 -13.83
CA MET A 143 2.24 8.17 -12.51
C MET A 143 3.60 7.84 -11.89
N LYS A 144 4.48 7.22 -12.66
CA LYS A 144 5.87 6.92 -12.26
C LYS A 144 6.60 8.20 -11.78
N ARG A 145 6.52 9.29 -12.54
CA ARG A 145 7.16 10.58 -12.17
C ARG A 145 6.51 11.20 -10.94
N GLY A 146 5.20 11.14 -10.82
CA GLY A 146 4.47 11.66 -9.66
C GLY A 146 4.87 10.95 -8.38
N ASN A 147 4.87 9.63 -8.39
CA ASN A 147 5.24 8.78 -7.26
C ASN A 147 6.73 8.98 -6.88
N PHE A 148 7.64 9.00 -7.86
CA PHE A 148 9.05 9.34 -7.63
C PHE A 148 9.22 10.73 -7.00
N GLY A 149 8.50 11.73 -7.51
CA GLY A 149 8.52 13.09 -6.95
C GLY A 149 8.01 13.15 -5.52
N ALA A 150 6.98 12.37 -5.16
CA ALA A 150 6.49 12.24 -3.80
C ALA A 150 7.54 11.62 -2.88
N SER A 151 8.24 10.56 -3.32
CA SER A 151 9.34 9.94 -2.59
C SER A 151 10.49 10.92 -2.35
N LEU A 152 10.89 11.68 -3.37
CA LEU A 152 11.90 12.75 -3.21
C LEU A 152 11.47 13.84 -2.22
N LYS A 153 10.19 14.23 -2.26
CA LYS A 153 9.64 15.22 -1.32
C LYS A 153 9.71 14.70 0.12
N GLY A 154 9.50 13.41 0.34
CA GLY A 154 9.64 12.77 1.64
C GLY A 154 11.02 12.98 2.28
N LEU A 155 12.09 13.08 1.48
CA LEU A 155 13.44 13.37 1.95
C LEU A 155 13.63 14.78 2.53
N ASN A 156 12.65 15.67 2.44
CA ASN A 156 12.66 16.94 3.14
C ASN A 156 12.17 16.86 4.60
N SER A 157 11.71 15.70 5.02
CA SER A 157 11.25 15.43 6.39
C SER A 157 12.23 14.50 7.10
N PHE A 158 12.86 14.99 8.17
CA PHE A 158 13.73 14.15 9.01
C PHE A 158 12.99 12.98 9.64
N ASP A 159 11.72 13.18 10.01
CA ASP A 159 10.88 12.11 10.58
C ASP A 159 10.64 11.01 9.53
N SER A 160 10.28 11.39 8.30
CA SER A 160 10.09 10.42 7.21
C SER A 160 11.37 9.65 6.91
N ILE A 161 12.51 10.33 6.83
CA ILE A 161 13.81 9.67 6.63
C ILE A 161 14.12 8.70 7.77
N ALA A 162 13.92 9.13 9.02
CA ALA A 162 14.21 8.30 10.18
C ALA A 162 13.32 7.04 10.21
N ILE A 163 12.03 7.18 9.94
CA ILE A 163 11.09 6.06 9.86
C ILE A 163 11.52 5.09 8.75
N SER A 164 11.75 5.60 7.53
CA SER A 164 12.15 4.76 6.39
C SER A 164 13.46 4.00 6.66
N LEU A 165 14.46 4.66 7.30
CA LEU A 165 15.71 3.99 7.65
C LEU A 165 15.51 2.88 8.69
N VAL A 166 14.64 3.10 9.69
CA VAL A 166 14.30 2.08 10.69
C VAL A 166 13.57 0.90 10.03
N GLU A 167 12.60 1.17 9.17
CA GLU A 167 11.90 0.15 8.40
C GLU A 167 12.84 -0.65 7.52
N GLY A 168 13.74 0.03 6.80
CA GLY A 168 14.77 -0.62 5.99
C GLY A 168 15.70 -1.52 6.81
N CYS A 169 16.10 -1.09 8.02
CA CYS A 169 16.85 -1.92 8.93
C CYS A 169 16.13 -3.21 9.32
N PHE A 170 14.84 -3.12 9.67
CA PHE A 170 14.04 -4.29 10.05
C PHE A 170 13.72 -5.22 8.89
N GLN A 171 13.69 -4.71 7.67
CA GLN A 171 13.32 -5.44 6.47
C GLN A 171 14.51 -5.76 5.55
N HIS A 172 15.72 -5.45 6.00
CA HIS A 172 17.00 -5.74 5.33
C HIS A 172 17.16 -5.11 3.94
N PHE A 173 16.69 -3.86 3.76
CA PHE A 173 16.93 -3.08 2.55
C PHE A 173 17.39 -1.64 2.87
N ASP A 174 18.01 -0.98 1.89
CA ASP A 174 18.34 0.44 1.97
C ASP A 174 17.25 1.27 1.27
N PRO A 175 16.41 2.01 2.03
CA PRO A 175 15.33 2.80 1.45
C PRO A 175 15.84 3.93 0.55
N LEU A 176 17.09 4.37 0.69
CA LEU A 176 17.67 5.43 -0.14
C LEU A 176 18.03 4.96 -1.55
N ARG A 177 17.94 3.66 -1.81
CA ARG A 177 18.12 3.09 -3.17
C ARG A 177 16.88 3.13 -4.05
N PHE A 178 15.77 3.71 -3.58
CA PHE A 178 14.54 3.83 -4.38
C PHE A 178 14.77 4.46 -5.78
N PRO A 179 15.69 5.43 -6.00
CA PRO A 179 15.91 5.97 -7.33
C PRO A 179 16.36 4.93 -8.35
N GLU A 180 17.18 3.95 -7.93
CA GLU A 180 17.67 2.88 -8.79
C GLU A 180 16.53 1.97 -9.28
N ILE A 181 15.51 1.78 -8.43
CA ILE A 181 14.33 0.98 -8.75
C ILE A 181 13.45 1.69 -9.79
N TYR A 182 13.32 3.02 -9.67
CA TYR A 182 12.57 3.79 -10.68
C TYR A 182 13.27 3.86 -12.04
N ASP A 183 14.58 3.67 -12.08
CA ASP A 183 15.36 3.66 -13.34
C ASP A 183 15.41 2.28 -14.01
N SER A 184 15.03 1.22 -13.30
CA SER A 184 15.00 -0.16 -13.80
C SER A 184 13.66 -0.52 -14.41
#